data_3b4a669c7655db42b32f6744fcfdef0b
#
_entry.id   3b4a669c7655db42b32f6744fcfdef0b
#
_cell.length_a   1.000
_cell.length_b   1.000
_cell.length_c   1.000
_cell.angle_alpha   90.00
_cell.angle_beta   90.00
_cell.angle_gamma   90.00
#
_symmetry.space_group_name_H-M   'P 1'
#
loop_
_entity.id
_entity.type
_entity.pdbx_description
1 polymer ?
#
loop_
_entity_poly.entity_id
_entity_poly.type
_entity_poly.pdbx_seq_one_letter_code
_entity_poly.pdbx_strand_id
1 'polypeptide(L)'
;RWCGITNRKHAEYDVDKIGWNFYMNEFSAAIGLSQLKKIQKMNNKRKNIARIYEKELNTLRKIPFTNTCVYHLYWICVNNRKFFRKELLEKGIETGTHYRPIHQMSLYKKSVKLPITEKIANQIVTIPIHPNLTEDNIDKIIVNVNKFAS
;
A
#
# COMPACT_ATOMS: atom_id res chain seq x y z
N ARG A 1 21.00 24.18 -5.18
CA ARG A 1 19.92 24.06 -4.19
C ARG A 1 20.37 23.08 -3.12
N TRP A 2 20.45 23.53 -1.90
CA TRP A 2 20.97 22.78 -0.76
C TRP A 2 19.86 21.92 -0.17
N CYS A 3 19.45 20.87 -0.89
CA CYS A 3 18.51 19.90 -0.34
C CYS A 3 19.14 19.23 0.87
N GLY A 4 18.51 19.34 2.02
CA GLY A 4 18.97 18.70 3.23
C GLY A 4 19.68 19.61 4.23
N ILE A 5 19.90 20.84 3.92
CA ILE A 5 20.45 21.84 4.86
C ILE A 5 19.46 23.02 4.94
N THR A 6 19.18 23.45 6.16
CA THR A 6 18.36 24.63 6.45
C THR A 6 18.75 25.84 5.60
N ASN A 7 17.78 26.66 5.23
CA ASN A 7 17.87 27.88 4.43
C ASN A 7 19.11 28.72 4.71
N ARG A 8 20.26 28.30 4.22
CA ARG A 8 21.54 29.02 4.36
C ARG A 8 21.68 30.02 3.25
N LYS A 9 21.91 31.27 3.58
CA LYS A 9 22.36 32.31 2.61
C LYS A 9 23.85 32.16 2.33
N HIS A 10 24.23 32.24 1.07
CA HIS A 10 25.51 31.76 0.53
C HIS A 10 26.80 32.31 1.11
N ALA A 11 26.84 33.50 1.71
CA ALA A 11 28.08 34.12 2.14
C ALA A 11 28.20 34.32 3.66
N GLU A 12 27.10 34.35 4.40
CA GLU A 12 27.11 34.90 5.75
C GLU A 12 26.59 33.98 6.85
N TYR A 13 26.38 32.68 6.56
CA TYR A 13 25.82 31.72 7.54
C TYR A 13 24.56 32.22 8.27
N ASP A 14 23.80 33.12 7.65
CA ASP A 14 22.58 33.64 8.21
C ASP A 14 21.41 32.71 7.85
N VAL A 15 20.47 32.53 8.80
CA VAL A 15 19.29 31.67 8.69
C VAL A 15 18.05 32.49 9.01
N ASP A 16 17.28 32.85 8.02
CA ASP A 16 16.06 33.66 8.15
C ASP A 16 14.80 32.84 8.39
N LYS A 17 14.87 31.50 8.28
CA LYS A 17 13.74 30.57 8.48
C LYS A 17 14.19 29.27 9.12
N ILE A 18 13.28 28.68 9.89
CA ILE A 18 13.46 27.33 10.41
C ILE A 18 13.39 26.33 9.25
N GLY A 19 14.37 25.45 9.16
CA GLY A 19 14.41 24.38 8.17
C GLY A 19 14.81 23.05 8.81
N TRP A 20 14.68 21.97 8.05
CA TRP A 20 15.01 20.61 8.48
C TRP A 20 16.35 20.17 7.89
N ASN A 21 17.06 19.33 8.62
CA ASN A 21 18.24 18.67 8.11
C ASN A 21 17.84 17.37 7.39
N PHE A 22 17.81 17.42 6.06
CA PHE A 22 17.53 16.26 5.19
C PHE A 22 18.81 15.67 4.58
N TYR A 23 19.92 15.80 5.26
CA TYR A 23 21.19 15.28 4.76
C TYR A 23 21.15 13.76 4.67
N MET A 24 21.33 13.22 3.46
CA MET A 24 21.41 11.79 3.25
C MET A 24 22.82 11.30 3.55
N ASN A 25 22.96 10.32 4.45
CA ASN A 25 24.24 9.68 4.67
C ASN A 25 24.58 8.69 3.55
N GLU A 26 25.84 8.32 3.45
CA GLU A 26 26.35 7.47 2.37
C GLU A 26 25.79 6.05 2.39
N PHE A 27 25.52 5.49 3.56
CA PHE A 27 24.86 4.17 3.69
C PHE A 27 23.47 4.18 3.07
N SER A 28 22.66 5.20 3.41
CA SER A 28 21.33 5.37 2.82
C SER A 28 21.39 5.59 1.31
N ALA A 29 22.37 6.34 0.83
CA ALA A 29 22.58 6.57 -0.60
C ALA A 29 22.99 5.28 -1.33
N ALA A 30 23.92 4.51 -0.78
CA ALA A 30 24.35 3.23 -1.35
C ALA A 30 23.21 2.22 -1.44
N ILE A 31 22.40 2.07 -0.36
CA ILE A 31 21.21 1.23 -0.35
C ILE A 31 20.21 1.73 -1.39
N GLY A 32 19.95 3.04 -1.44
CA GLY A 32 19.05 3.66 -2.40
C GLY A 32 19.42 3.37 -3.84
N LEU A 33 20.70 3.54 -4.21
CA LEU A 33 21.20 3.22 -5.54
C LEU A 33 21.02 1.73 -5.90
N SER A 34 21.27 0.84 -4.95
CA SER A 34 21.05 -0.58 -5.13
C SER A 34 19.57 -0.93 -5.36
N GLN A 35 18.65 -0.27 -4.64
CA GLN A 35 17.20 -0.46 -4.82
C GLN A 35 16.69 0.13 -6.13
N LEU A 36 17.18 1.30 -6.55
CA LEU A 36 16.83 1.90 -7.83
C LEU A 36 17.11 0.99 -9.03
N LYS A 37 18.23 0.26 -9.00
CA LYS A 37 18.55 -0.72 -10.06
C LYS A 37 17.51 -1.86 -10.17
N LYS A 38 16.76 -2.14 -9.12
CA LYS A 38 15.79 -3.25 -9.03
C LYS A 38 14.34 -2.81 -9.22
N ILE A 39 14.04 -1.51 -9.05
CA ILE A 39 12.68 -1.00 -8.91
C ILE A 39 11.79 -1.35 -10.12
N GLN A 40 12.32 -1.22 -11.33
CA GLN A 40 11.55 -1.52 -12.55
C GLN A 40 11.13 -2.99 -12.62
N LYS A 41 12.05 -3.91 -12.31
CA LYS A 41 11.76 -5.35 -12.27
C LYS A 41 10.72 -5.69 -11.20
N MET A 42 10.84 -5.08 -10.02
CA MET A 42 9.90 -5.28 -8.91
C MET A 42 8.50 -4.75 -9.24
N ASN A 43 8.42 -3.57 -9.85
CA ASN A 43 7.15 -2.96 -10.26
C ASN A 43 6.47 -3.77 -11.38
N ASN A 44 7.22 -4.28 -12.34
CA ASN A 44 6.69 -5.15 -13.38
C ASN A 44 6.11 -6.45 -12.81
N LYS A 45 6.77 -7.06 -11.81
CA LYS A 45 6.23 -8.23 -11.12
C LYS A 45 4.90 -7.91 -10.42
N ARG A 46 4.82 -6.81 -9.65
CA ARG A 46 3.55 -6.40 -9.00
C ARG A 46 2.44 -6.15 -10.02
N LYS A 47 2.77 -5.48 -11.13
CA LYS A 47 1.80 -5.22 -12.20
C LYS A 47 1.28 -6.52 -12.84
N ASN A 48 2.13 -7.53 -13.03
CA ASN A 48 1.71 -8.82 -13.55
C ASN A 48 0.78 -9.55 -12.57
N ILE A 49 1.11 -9.55 -11.27
CA ILE A 49 0.23 -10.10 -10.22
C ILE A 49 -1.13 -9.37 -10.21
N ALA A 50 -1.12 -8.04 -10.27
CA ALA A 50 -2.35 -7.25 -10.32
C ALA A 50 -3.22 -7.59 -11.54
N ARG A 51 -2.60 -7.87 -12.69
CA ARG A 51 -3.31 -8.30 -13.91
C ARG A 51 -3.97 -9.68 -13.75
N ILE A 52 -3.27 -10.61 -13.06
CA ILE A 52 -3.84 -11.92 -12.73
C ILE A 52 -5.03 -11.74 -11.78
N TYR A 53 -4.86 -10.98 -10.70
CA TYR A 53 -5.93 -10.70 -9.75
C TYR A 53 -7.14 -10.02 -10.38
N GLU A 54 -6.93 -9.11 -11.34
CA GLU A 54 -8.02 -8.50 -12.09
C GLU A 54 -8.88 -9.50 -12.84
N LYS A 55 -8.25 -10.50 -13.44
CA LYS A 55 -8.94 -11.55 -14.22
C LYS A 55 -9.61 -12.59 -13.33
N GLU A 56 -8.91 -13.04 -12.30
CA GLU A 56 -9.26 -14.29 -11.60
C GLU A 56 -10.05 -14.08 -10.30
N LEU A 57 -10.05 -12.85 -9.74
CA LEU A 57 -10.76 -12.61 -8.48
C LEU A 57 -12.23 -12.26 -8.70
N ASN A 58 -13.11 -13.02 -8.04
CA ASN A 58 -14.55 -12.78 -7.95
C ASN A 58 -14.89 -12.09 -6.63
N THR A 59 -14.86 -10.75 -6.61
CA THR A 59 -15.16 -9.96 -5.42
C THR A 59 -16.14 -8.84 -5.76
N LEU A 60 -16.83 -8.29 -4.76
CA LEU A 60 -17.81 -7.22 -4.92
C LEU A 60 -17.22 -6.00 -5.64
N ARG A 61 -16.03 -5.62 -5.26
CA ARG A 61 -15.22 -4.55 -5.86
C ARG A 61 -13.75 -4.87 -5.64
N LYS A 62 -12.93 -4.46 -6.59
CA LYS A 62 -11.47 -4.54 -6.52
C LYS A 62 -10.85 -3.31 -7.17
N ILE A 63 -9.57 -3.05 -6.89
CA ILE A 63 -8.83 -1.96 -7.54
C ILE A 63 -8.82 -2.20 -9.06
N PRO A 64 -9.25 -1.22 -9.88
CA PRO A 64 -9.24 -1.38 -11.33
C PRO A 64 -7.80 -1.50 -11.86
N PHE A 65 -7.60 -2.37 -12.85
CA PHE A 65 -6.30 -2.51 -13.48
C PHE A 65 -6.01 -1.35 -14.43
N THR A 66 -4.82 -0.76 -14.29
CA THR A 66 -4.27 0.21 -15.24
C THR A 66 -2.79 -0.07 -15.50
N ASN A 67 -2.29 0.26 -16.69
CA ASN A 67 -0.87 0.10 -17.01
C ASN A 67 0.05 1.13 -16.34
N THR A 68 -0.50 2.21 -15.82
CA THR A 68 0.25 3.31 -15.18
C THR A 68 0.46 3.11 -13.67
N CYS A 69 -0.33 2.23 -13.05
CA CYS A 69 -0.22 1.94 -11.62
C CYS A 69 0.88 0.92 -11.33
N VAL A 70 1.61 1.09 -10.23
CA VAL A 70 2.65 0.15 -9.76
C VAL A 70 2.16 -0.79 -8.66
N TYR A 71 0.92 -0.69 -8.24
CA TYR A 71 0.24 -1.57 -7.28
C TYR A 71 1.04 -1.81 -5.99
N HIS A 72 1.28 -0.76 -5.24
CA HIS A 72 1.86 -0.88 -3.90
C HIS A 72 0.97 -1.71 -2.96
N LEU A 73 -0.35 -1.53 -3.07
CA LEU A 73 -1.40 -2.29 -2.39
C LEU A 73 -2.39 -2.81 -3.43
N TYR A 74 -3.02 -3.97 -3.15
CA TYR A 74 -4.15 -4.47 -3.92
C TYR A 74 -5.34 -4.63 -2.97
N TRP A 75 -6.36 -3.79 -3.15
CA TRP A 75 -7.55 -3.82 -2.30
C TRP A 75 -8.72 -4.48 -3.01
N ILE A 76 -9.53 -5.14 -2.22
CA ILE A 76 -10.83 -5.71 -2.57
C ILE A 76 -11.86 -5.29 -1.54
N CYS A 77 -13.15 -5.37 -1.88
CA CYS A 77 -14.24 -5.23 -0.91
C CYS A 77 -14.91 -6.57 -0.67
N VAL A 78 -15.21 -6.85 0.59
CA VAL A 78 -15.90 -8.07 1.04
C VAL A 78 -17.04 -7.71 1.98
N ASN A 79 -18.08 -8.56 2.05
CA ASN A 79 -19.24 -8.30 2.91
C ASN A 79 -18.89 -8.44 4.39
N ASN A 80 -18.24 -9.51 4.79
CA ASN A 80 -17.87 -9.78 6.18
C ASN A 80 -16.33 -9.79 6.33
N ARG A 81 -15.75 -8.60 6.48
CA ARG A 81 -14.31 -8.44 6.60
C ARG A 81 -13.68 -9.24 7.74
N LYS A 82 -14.37 -9.32 8.90
CA LYS A 82 -13.84 -10.01 10.08
C LYS A 82 -13.73 -11.51 9.82
N PHE A 83 -14.79 -12.10 9.30
CA PHE A 83 -14.81 -13.50 8.89
C PHE A 83 -13.75 -13.79 7.82
N PHE A 84 -13.80 -13.04 6.73
CA PHE A 84 -12.87 -13.18 5.61
C PHE A 84 -11.41 -13.17 6.04
N ARG A 85 -11.01 -12.20 6.86
CA ARG A 85 -9.64 -12.09 7.33
C ARG A 85 -9.22 -13.25 8.24
N LYS A 86 -10.15 -13.75 9.07
CA LYS A 86 -9.90 -14.92 9.93
C LYS A 86 -9.64 -16.16 9.07
N GLU A 87 -10.52 -16.44 8.12
CA GLU A 87 -10.40 -17.61 7.24
C GLU A 87 -9.11 -17.59 6.41
N LEU A 88 -8.73 -16.42 5.86
CA LEU A 88 -7.47 -16.28 5.14
C LEU A 88 -6.25 -16.47 6.04
N LEU A 89 -6.29 -15.96 7.26
CA LEU A 89 -5.20 -16.15 8.23
C LEU A 89 -5.00 -17.63 8.58
N GLU A 90 -6.07 -18.39 8.76
CA GLU A 90 -6.03 -19.85 8.99
C GLU A 90 -5.40 -20.61 7.80
N LYS A 91 -5.44 -20.02 6.60
CA LYS A 91 -4.73 -20.52 5.42
C LYS A 91 -3.30 -19.98 5.28
N GLY A 92 -2.82 -19.22 6.27
CA GLY A 92 -1.51 -18.57 6.22
C GLY A 92 -1.42 -17.40 5.25
N ILE A 93 -2.56 -16.76 4.93
CA ILE A 93 -2.64 -15.57 4.07
C ILE A 93 -2.93 -14.35 4.95
N GLU A 94 -1.93 -13.53 5.19
CA GLU A 94 -2.09 -12.29 5.93
C GLU A 94 -2.78 -11.22 5.07
N THR A 95 -3.69 -10.46 5.68
CA THR A 95 -4.45 -9.40 5.02
C THR A 95 -4.40 -8.12 5.85
N GLY A 96 -4.47 -6.98 5.18
CA GLY A 96 -4.46 -5.68 5.82
C GLY A 96 -5.76 -4.88 5.64
N THR A 97 -5.84 -3.75 6.35
CA THR A 97 -6.88 -2.73 6.18
C THR A 97 -6.20 -1.38 5.97
N HIS A 98 -6.18 -0.90 4.75
CA HIS A 98 -5.53 0.37 4.37
C HIS A 98 -6.55 1.32 3.77
N TYR A 99 -7.05 2.28 4.56
CA TYR A 99 -6.76 2.57 5.97
C TYR A 99 -8.04 2.86 6.75
N ARG A 100 -7.94 2.93 8.10
CA ARG A 100 -9.04 3.45 8.92
C ARG A 100 -9.29 4.92 8.57
N PRO A 101 -10.54 5.36 8.40
CA PRO A 101 -10.85 6.76 8.12
C PRO A 101 -10.28 7.71 9.17
N ILE A 102 -9.68 8.80 8.72
CA ILE A 102 -8.97 9.76 9.62
C ILE A 102 -9.92 10.32 10.69
N HIS A 103 -11.16 10.67 10.31
CA HIS A 103 -12.16 11.20 11.26
C HIS A 103 -12.57 10.21 12.37
N GLN A 104 -12.23 8.92 12.20
CA GLN A 104 -12.46 7.87 13.21
C GLN A 104 -11.22 7.54 14.04
N MET A 105 -10.04 8.07 13.70
CA MET A 105 -8.83 7.87 14.48
C MET A 105 -8.86 8.69 15.75
N SER A 106 -8.37 8.15 16.87
CA SER A 106 -8.47 8.77 18.20
C SER A 106 -7.98 10.22 18.23
N LEU A 107 -6.84 10.50 17.61
CA LEU A 107 -6.24 11.83 17.55
C LEU A 107 -7.05 12.84 16.72
N TYR A 108 -7.69 12.36 15.64
CA TYR A 108 -8.40 13.21 14.67
C TYR A 108 -9.91 13.06 14.74
N LYS A 109 -10.42 12.38 15.80
CA LYS A 109 -11.85 12.11 15.95
C LYS A 109 -12.67 13.38 15.92
N LYS A 110 -13.59 13.48 14.96
CA LYS A 110 -14.58 14.54 14.82
C LYS A 110 -15.97 13.93 14.72
N SER A 111 -16.98 14.70 15.10
CA SER A 111 -18.41 14.31 15.02
C SER A 111 -18.97 14.32 13.58
N VAL A 112 -18.10 14.21 12.59
CA VAL A 112 -18.49 14.19 11.17
C VAL A 112 -18.92 12.78 10.79
N LYS A 113 -20.05 12.66 10.12
CA LYS A 113 -20.55 11.40 9.53
C LYS A 113 -20.23 11.39 8.02
N LEU A 114 -19.50 10.38 7.58
CA LEU A 114 -19.14 10.16 6.17
C LEU A 114 -19.60 8.75 5.73
N PRO A 115 -20.90 8.56 5.50
CA PRO A 115 -21.51 7.21 5.38
C PRO A 115 -20.90 6.38 4.26
N ILE A 116 -20.58 6.98 3.12
CA ILE A 116 -19.94 6.26 2.00
C ILE A 116 -18.52 5.82 2.38
N THR A 117 -17.72 6.73 2.95
CA THR A 117 -16.34 6.44 3.41
C THR A 117 -16.34 5.34 4.47
N GLU A 118 -17.25 5.43 5.44
CA GLU A 118 -17.35 4.47 6.53
C GLU A 118 -17.79 3.09 6.02
N LYS A 119 -18.76 3.05 5.11
CA LYS A 119 -19.19 1.80 4.46
C LYS A 119 -18.02 1.11 3.74
N ILE A 120 -17.32 1.84 2.88
CA ILE A 120 -16.18 1.28 2.14
C ILE A 120 -15.05 0.87 3.09
N ALA A 121 -14.74 1.70 4.10
CA ALA A 121 -13.71 1.40 5.09
C ALA A 121 -14.01 0.12 5.91
N ASN A 122 -15.28 -0.24 6.07
CA ASN A 122 -15.68 -1.48 6.74
C ASN A 122 -15.60 -2.71 5.83
N GLN A 123 -15.61 -2.53 4.51
CA GLN A 123 -15.55 -3.61 3.52
C GLN A 123 -14.14 -3.83 2.97
N ILE A 124 -13.30 -2.81 2.96
CA ILE A 124 -12.00 -2.86 2.29
C ILE A 124 -11.02 -3.78 3.01
N VAL A 125 -10.37 -4.64 2.23
CA VAL A 125 -9.26 -5.51 2.66
C VAL A 125 -8.17 -5.43 1.62
N THR A 126 -6.91 -5.43 2.05
CA THR A 126 -5.76 -5.57 1.15
C THR A 126 -5.21 -6.97 1.22
N ILE A 127 -5.00 -7.57 0.08
CA ILE A 127 -4.41 -8.90 -0.10
C ILE A 127 -2.95 -8.78 -0.52
N PRO A 128 -2.13 -9.83 -0.33
CA PRO A 128 -0.71 -9.78 -0.64
C PRO A 128 -0.44 -9.44 -2.11
N ILE A 129 0.45 -8.48 -2.33
CA ILE A 129 0.96 -8.12 -3.66
C ILE A 129 2.42 -7.65 -3.53
N HIS A 130 3.36 -8.57 -3.55
CA HIS A 130 4.77 -8.25 -3.47
C HIS A 130 5.57 -9.06 -4.50
N PRO A 131 6.75 -8.58 -4.94
CA PRO A 131 7.49 -9.16 -6.06
C PRO A 131 8.08 -10.55 -5.80
N ASN A 132 7.99 -11.06 -4.56
CA ASN A 132 8.50 -12.38 -4.18
C ASN A 132 7.41 -13.45 -4.08
N LEU A 133 6.15 -13.14 -4.41
CA LEU A 133 5.10 -14.15 -4.53
C LEU A 133 5.45 -15.11 -5.67
N THR A 134 5.38 -16.41 -5.37
CA THR A 134 5.46 -17.47 -6.37
C THR A 134 4.09 -17.67 -7.05
N GLU A 135 4.05 -18.40 -8.16
CA GLU A 135 2.81 -18.76 -8.84
C GLU A 135 1.87 -19.54 -7.89
N ASP A 136 2.39 -20.53 -7.17
CA ASP A 136 1.63 -21.30 -6.18
C ASP A 136 1.02 -20.41 -5.08
N ASN A 137 1.77 -19.38 -4.64
CA ASN A 137 1.24 -18.42 -3.66
C ASN A 137 0.10 -17.58 -4.25
N ILE A 138 0.23 -17.16 -5.50
CA ILE A 138 -0.79 -16.37 -6.20
C ILE A 138 -2.07 -17.22 -6.37
N ASP A 139 -1.95 -18.46 -6.83
CA ASP A 139 -3.07 -19.39 -6.99
C ASP A 139 -3.74 -19.69 -5.65
N LYS A 140 -2.96 -19.95 -4.61
CA LYS A 140 -3.47 -20.13 -3.25
C LYS A 140 -4.27 -18.92 -2.77
N ILE A 141 -3.79 -17.70 -3.03
CA ILE A 141 -4.50 -16.47 -2.67
C ILE A 141 -5.81 -16.39 -3.45
N ILE A 142 -5.80 -16.59 -4.76
CA ILE A 142 -6.99 -16.51 -5.63
C ILE A 142 -8.07 -17.49 -5.18
N VAL A 143 -7.71 -18.76 -4.99
CA VAL A 143 -8.65 -19.81 -4.58
C VAL A 143 -9.31 -19.45 -3.25
N ASN A 144 -8.54 -19.04 -2.26
CA ASN A 144 -9.08 -18.73 -0.93
C ASN A 144 -9.85 -17.40 -0.91
N VAL A 145 -9.41 -16.39 -1.65
CA VAL A 145 -10.17 -15.13 -1.79
C VAL A 145 -11.52 -15.39 -2.43
N ASN A 146 -11.59 -16.12 -3.54
CA ASN A 146 -12.84 -16.44 -4.22
C ASN A 146 -13.78 -17.29 -3.36
N LYS A 147 -13.22 -18.16 -2.52
CA LYS A 147 -14.01 -18.99 -1.59
C LYS A 147 -14.68 -18.20 -0.48
N PHE A 148 -14.03 -17.16 0.05
CA PHE A 148 -14.47 -16.48 1.27
C PHE A 148 -14.92 -15.03 1.07
N ALA A 149 -14.81 -14.46 -0.13
CA ALA A 149 -15.15 -13.06 -0.40
C ALA A 149 -16.64 -12.78 -0.61
N SER A 150 -17.47 -13.80 -0.67
CA SER A 150 -18.93 -13.74 -0.94
C SER A 150 -19.71 -13.12 0.21
#